data_a7e7faa210bb4cf06ff620ab208c809e
#
_entry.id   a7e7faa210bb4cf06ff620ab208c809e
#
_cell.length_a   1.000
_cell.length_b   1.000
_cell.length_c   1.000
_cell.angle_alpha   90.00
_cell.angle_beta   90.00
_cell.angle_gamma   90.00
#
_symmetry.space_group_name_H-M   'P 1'
#
loop_
_entity.id
_entity.type
_entity.pdbx_description
1 polymer ?
#
loop_
_entity_poly.entity_id
_entity_poly.type
_entity_poly.pdbx_seq_one_letter_code
_entity_poly.pdbx_strand_id
1 'polypeptide(L)'
;RLSLVGSEMCIRDSFLTDTKGNGIINTIFNGYAPYKGDIAYRKLGSLIAFESGESVTYGLFSAQERGTLFIGAGVKVYSGMVIGSSSKPEDIELNVCKKKHLTNTRSSSADEALTLVPPKILSLEQALDFIDVDELLEVTPESLRIRKRILDPTLRKRANFKK
;
A
#
# COMPACT_ATOMS: atom_id res chain seq x y z
N ARG A 1 23.84 21.40 -10.28
CA ARG A 1 24.16 19.97 -10.23
C ARG A 1 22.89 19.17 -10.47
N LEU A 2 22.67 18.82 -11.69
CA LEU A 2 22.03 17.66 -12.32
C LEU A 2 21.20 16.71 -11.41
N SER A 3 20.16 17.19 -10.77
CA SER A 3 19.18 16.30 -10.16
C SER A 3 18.04 15.95 -11.13
N LEU A 4 18.02 16.53 -12.32
CA LEU A 4 17.00 16.26 -13.33
C LEU A 4 17.11 14.88 -13.98
N VAL A 5 18.32 14.29 -14.04
CA VAL A 5 18.53 12.99 -14.68
C VAL A 5 17.78 11.87 -13.95
N GLY A 6 17.76 11.89 -12.63
CA GLY A 6 17.06 10.88 -11.84
C GLY A 6 15.53 10.98 -11.95
N SER A 7 14.98 12.20 -11.92
CA SER A 7 13.52 12.40 -12.00
C SER A 7 12.97 12.14 -13.40
N GLU A 8 13.74 12.43 -14.45
CA GLU A 8 13.33 12.18 -15.82
C GLU A 8 13.30 10.67 -16.13
N MET A 9 14.26 9.90 -15.63
CA MET A 9 14.25 8.44 -15.73
C MET A 9 13.02 7.85 -15.04
N CYS A 10 12.71 8.26 -13.82
CA CYS A 10 11.55 7.77 -13.08
C CYS A 10 10.22 8.11 -13.77
N ILE A 11 10.08 9.32 -14.34
CA ILE A 11 8.88 9.71 -15.08
C ILE A 11 8.71 8.84 -16.34
N ARG A 12 9.79 8.60 -17.06
CA ARG A 12 9.78 7.77 -18.27
C ARG A 12 9.40 6.33 -17.96
N ASP A 13 10.00 5.75 -16.92
CA ASP A 13 9.76 4.36 -16.52
C ASP A 13 8.32 4.18 -16.04
N SER A 14 7.81 5.08 -15.20
CA SER A 14 6.43 5.07 -14.75
C SER A 14 5.46 5.22 -15.94
N PHE A 15 5.73 6.14 -16.85
CA PHE A 15 4.90 6.36 -18.02
C PHE A 15 4.85 5.13 -18.95
N LEU A 16 6.00 4.48 -19.20
CA LEU A 16 6.07 3.27 -20.01
C LEU A 16 5.36 2.09 -19.33
N THR A 17 5.46 1.97 -18.02
CA THR A 17 4.76 0.94 -17.24
C THR A 17 3.24 1.16 -17.29
N ASP A 18 2.76 2.38 -17.05
CA ASP A 18 1.34 2.71 -17.03
C ASP A 18 0.69 2.56 -18.43
N THR A 19 1.42 2.89 -19.47
CA THR A 19 0.96 2.74 -20.86
C THR A 19 1.25 1.38 -21.47
N LYS A 20 1.80 0.43 -20.70
CA LYS A 20 2.22 -0.91 -21.16
C LYS A 20 3.12 -0.84 -22.40
N GLY A 21 4.01 0.14 -22.44
CA GLY A 21 4.94 0.36 -23.55
C GLY A 21 4.36 1.06 -24.79
N ASN A 22 3.07 1.37 -24.80
CA ASN A 22 2.41 2.02 -25.96
C ASN A 22 2.49 3.55 -25.96
N GLY A 23 3.00 4.15 -24.88
CA GLY A 23 3.11 5.60 -24.76
C GLY A 23 4.34 6.15 -25.47
N ILE A 24 4.21 7.32 -26.07
CA ILE A 24 5.32 8.09 -26.63
C ILE A 24 5.52 9.33 -25.76
N ILE A 25 6.74 9.51 -25.24
CA ILE A 25 7.12 10.68 -24.45
C ILE A 25 8.25 11.43 -25.17
N ASN A 26 8.03 12.70 -25.42
CA ASN A 26 9.03 13.60 -25.97
C ASN A 26 9.31 14.72 -24.97
N THR A 27 10.57 15.04 -24.75
CA THR A 27 11.00 16.08 -23.83
C THR A 27 11.83 17.11 -24.58
N ILE A 28 11.63 18.39 -24.26
CA ILE A 28 12.39 19.52 -24.82
C ILE A 28 12.99 20.28 -23.63
N PHE A 29 14.26 20.65 -23.76
CA PHE A 29 14.93 21.48 -22.76
C PHE A 29 14.28 22.87 -22.68
N ASN A 30 13.75 23.25 -21.51
CA ASN A 30 13.06 24.51 -21.29
C ASN A 30 13.92 25.57 -20.54
N GLY A 31 15.05 25.14 -19.95
CA GLY A 31 15.94 26.03 -19.20
C GLY A 31 16.23 25.53 -17.79
N TYR A 32 16.96 26.36 -17.04
CA TYR A 32 17.31 26.12 -15.64
C TYR A 32 16.36 26.90 -14.73
N ALA A 33 15.95 26.28 -13.63
CA ALA A 33 15.15 26.90 -12.60
C ALA A 33 15.76 26.60 -11.19
N PRO A 34 15.44 27.40 -10.17
CA PRO A 34 15.81 27.08 -8.81
C PRO A 34 15.29 25.70 -8.37
N TYR A 35 16.08 24.99 -7.56
CA TYR A 35 15.65 23.70 -7.00
C TYR A 35 14.40 23.87 -6.14
N LYS A 36 13.34 23.11 -6.44
CA LYS A 36 12.03 23.23 -5.79
C LYS A 36 11.84 22.27 -4.61
N GLY A 37 12.89 21.58 -4.18
CA GLY A 37 12.83 20.57 -3.12
C GLY A 37 12.58 19.15 -3.64
N ASP A 38 12.51 18.21 -2.72
CA ASP A 38 12.28 16.81 -3.04
C ASP A 38 10.83 16.59 -3.47
N ILE A 39 10.64 15.77 -4.50
CA ILE A 39 9.32 15.41 -5.00
C ILE A 39 8.82 14.23 -4.16
N ALA A 40 7.68 14.41 -3.48
CA ALA A 40 7.01 13.31 -2.81
C ALA A 40 6.42 12.37 -3.87
N TYR A 41 7.00 11.17 -3.98
CA TYR A 41 6.55 10.15 -4.93
C TYR A 41 5.16 9.63 -4.59
N ARG A 42 4.88 9.45 -3.31
CA ARG A 42 3.61 8.92 -2.84
C ARG A 42 2.83 9.96 -2.03
N LYS A 43 1.58 10.19 -2.45
CA LYS A 43 0.64 11.09 -1.76
C LYS A 43 -0.28 10.37 -0.77
N LEU A 44 -0.42 9.05 -0.92
CA LEU A 44 -1.35 8.23 -0.15
C LEU A 44 -0.58 7.38 0.86
N GLY A 45 -1.17 7.17 2.04
CA GLY A 45 -0.62 6.32 3.09
C GLY A 45 -0.79 4.82 2.80
N SER A 46 -0.37 4.00 3.76
CA SER A 46 -0.51 2.54 3.73
C SER A 46 -1.62 2.05 4.65
N LEU A 47 -2.30 0.98 4.24
CA LEU A 47 -3.10 0.15 5.14
C LEU A 47 -2.17 -0.88 5.77
N ILE A 48 -2.11 -0.92 7.10
CA ILE A 48 -1.15 -1.72 7.87
C ILE A 48 -1.90 -2.74 8.73
N ALA A 49 -1.45 -4.00 8.69
CA ALA A 49 -1.97 -5.02 9.59
C ALA A 49 -1.57 -4.72 11.05
N PHE A 50 -2.56 -4.67 11.94
CA PHE A 50 -2.38 -4.39 13.35
C PHE A 50 -1.82 -5.60 14.12
N GLU A 51 -2.29 -6.81 13.81
CA GLU A 51 -1.90 -8.04 14.48
C GLU A 51 -1.49 -9.13 13.49
N SER A 52 -0.86 -10.17 14.02
CA SER A 52 -0.44 -11.34 13.24
C SER A 52 -1.54 -12.38 13.23
N GLY A 53 -1.77 -13.01 12.08
CA GLY A 53 -2.79 -14.04 11.91
C GLY A 53 -3.08 -14.32 10.44
N GLU A 54 -4.28 -14.79 10.17
CA GLU A 54 -4.78 -15.02 8.82
C GLU A 54 -5.88 -14.02 8.49
N SER A 55 -5.80 -13.41 7.31
CA SER A 55 -6.79 -12.44 6.84
C SER A 55 -8.13 -13.13 6.58
N VAL A 56 -9.21 -12.56 7.09
CA VAL A 56 -10.57 -13.08 6.94
C VAL A 56 -11.43 -12.11 6.15
N THR A 57 -12.42 -12.65 5.43
CA THR A 57 -13.33 -11.86 4.58
C THR A 57 -13.96 -10.68 5.32
N TYR A 58 -14.41 -10.88 6.56
CA TYR A 58 -15.03 -9.82 7.37
C TYR A 58 -14.06 -8.67 7.69
N GLY A 59 -12.82 -8.99 8.07
CA GLY A 59 -11.78 -7.98 8.33
C GLY A 59 -11.39 -7.21 7.07
N LEU A 60 -11.25 -7.92 5.93
CA LEU A 60 -10.94 -7.30 4.65
C LEU A 60 -12.08 -6.45 4.10
N PHE A 61 -13.33 -6.84 4.33
CA PHE A 61 -14.50 -6.03 3.93
C PHE A 61 -14.48 -4.66 4.58
N SER A 62 -14.18 -4.58 5.87
CA SER A 62 -14.00 -3.29 6.56
C SER A 62 -12.76 -2.52 6.09
N ALA A 63 -11.73 -3.22 5.63
CA ALA A 63 -10.50 -2.61 5.16
C ALA A 63 -10.63 -2.02 3.74
N GLN A 64 -11.41 -2.64 2.85
CA GLN A 64 -11.59 -2.16 1.47
C GLN A 64 -12.31 -0.80 1.38
N GLU A 65 -13.11 -0.43 2.40
CA GLU A 65 -13.74 0.90 2.49
C GLU A 65 -12.71 2.01 2.71
N ARG A 66 -11.50 1.66 3.17
CA ARG A 66 -10.42 2.60 3.51
C ARG A 66 -9.33 2.70 2.47
N GLY A 67 -9.39 1.86 1.43
CA GLY A 67 -8.42 1.90 0.34
C GLY A 67 -8.39 0.63 -0.50
N THR A 68 -7.35 0.51 -1.32
CA THR A 68 -7.17 -0.63 -2.23
C THR A 68 -6.33 -1.71 -1.57
N LEU A 69 -6.84 -2.93 -1.50
CA LEU A 69 -6.14 -4.06 -0.89
C LEU A 69 -5.15 -4.72 -1.87
N PHE A 70 -4.03 -5.21 -1.34
CA PHE A 70 -3.02 -5.99 -2.06
C PHE A 70 -3.09 -7.48 -1.76
N ILE A 71 -3.87 -7.87 -0.75
CA ILE A 71 -4.04 -9.25 -0.30
C ILE A 71 -5.50 -9.66 -0.31
N GLY A 72 -5.76 -10.96 -0.54
CA GLY A 72 -7.06 -11.58 -0.40
C GLY A 72 -7.28 -12.24 0.96
N ALA A 73 -8.41 -12.94 1.12
CA ALA A 73 -8.70 -13.75 2.29
C ALA A 73 -7.82 -15.01 2.35
N GLY A 74 -7.53 -15.50 3.55
CA GLY A 74 -6.70 -16.71 3.75
C GLY A 74 -5.19 -16.43 3.69
N VAL A 75 -4.75 -15.18 3.58
CA VAL A 75 -3.34 -14.83 3.53
C VAL A 75 -2.80 -14.62 4.96
N LYS A 76 -1.65 -15.22 5.26
CA LYS A 76 -0.94 -14.98 6.52
C LYS A 76 -0.37 -13.58 6.55
N VAL A 77 -0.73 -12.81 7.56
CA VAL A 77 -0.27 -11.45 7.81
C VAL A 77 0.42 -11.37 9.16
N TYR A 78 1.25 -10.36 9.33
CA TYR A 78 1.91 -10.05 10.60
C TYR A 78 1.82 -8.55 10.92
N SER A 79 1.94 -8.21 12.18
CA SER A 79 1.90 -6.80 12.62
C SER A 79 2.95 -5.96 11.89
N GLY A 80 2.52 -4.82 11.34
CA GLY A 80 3.39 -3.95 10.54
C GLY A 80 3.51 -4.32 9.06
N MET A 81 2.87 -5.40 8.59
CA MET A 81 2.77 -5.72 7.15
C MET A 81 1.83 -4.74 6.47
N VAL A 82 2.22 -4.22 5.32
CA VAL A 82 1.38 -3.37 4.46
C VAL A 82 0.47 -4.27 3.64
N ILE A 83 -0.82 -4.09 3.79
CA ILE A 83 -1.87 -4.91 3.17
C ILE A 83 -2.64 -4.19 2.07
N GLY A 84 -2.37 -2.90 1.89
CA GLY A 84 -3.04 -2.10 0.86
C GLY A 84 -2.57 -0.65 0.86
N SER A 85 -3.08 0.11 -0.11
CA SER A 85 -2.92 1.55 -0.21
C SER A 85 -4.11 2.24 0.45
N SER A 86 -3.86 3.19 1.35
CA SER A 86 -4.89 4.03 1.96
C SER A 86 -5.49 4.99 0.93
N SER A 87 -6.76 5.37 1.11
CA SER A 87 -7.38 6.48 0.38
C SER A 87 -7.00 7.86 0.94
N LYS A 88 -6.32 7.90 2.10
CA LYS A 88 -5.87 9.11 2.78
C LYS A 88 -4.33 9.20 2.76
N PRO A 89 -3.76 10.40 2.96
CA PRO A 89 -2.30 10.56 3.05
C PRO A 89 -1.67 9.85 4.26
N GLU A 90 -2.48 9.52 5.27
CA GLU A 90 -2.02 8.91 6.51
C GLU A 90 -2.08 7.39 6.45
N ASP A 91 -1.15 6.76 7.16
CA ASP A 91 -1.15 5.33 7.40
C ASP A 91 -2.29 4.94 8.35
N ILE A 92 -3.00 3.87 8.02
CA ILE A 92 -4.13 3.37 8.81
C ILE A 92 -3.84 1.94 9.25
N GLU A 93 -3.83 1.73 10.58
CA GLU A 93 -3.71 0.39 11.16
C GLU A 93 -5.09 -0.29 11.22
N LEU A 94 -5.19 -1.51 10.69
CA LEU A 94 -6.43 -2.26 10.58
C LEU A 94 -6.25 -3.70 11.06
N ASN A 95 -7.27 -4.23 11.73
CA ASN A 95 -7.32 -5.64 12.09
C ASN A 95 -8.07 -6.43 11.02
N VAL A 96 -7.32 -7.09 10.12
CA VAL A 96 -7.87 -7.94 9.05
C VAL A 96 -8.07 -9.40 9.46
N CYS A 97 -7.63 -9.77 10.68
CA CYS A 97 -7.82 -11.10 11.26
C CYS A 97 -9.13 -11.21 12.05
N LYS A 98 -9.85 -10.09 12.23
CA LYS A 98 -11.09 -10.02 13.01
C LYS A 98 -12.22 -10.80 12.34
N LYS A 99 -12.69 -11.84 13.03
CA LYS A 99 -13.88 -12.61 12.63
C LYS A 99 -15.16 -11.90 13.03
N LYS A 100 -16.26 -12.13 12.29
CA LYS A 100 -17.59 -11.67 12.68
C LYS A 100 -17.98 -12.36 13.99
N HIS A 101 -18.36 -11.58 15.02
CA HIS A 101 -18.97 -12.17 16.20
C HIS A 101 -20.37 -12.67 15.83
N LEU A 102 -20.62 -13.93 16.09
CA LEU A 102 -21.96 -14.51 15.98
C LEU A 102 -22.80 -13.93 17.12
N THR A 103 -23.68 -12.98 16.81
CA THR A 103 -24.72 -12.53 17.72
C THR A 103 -25.94 -13.40 17.52
N ASN A 104 -26.44 -14.02 18.60
CA ASN A 104 -27.61 -14.89 18.66
C ASN A 104 -28.94 -14.14 18.42
N THR A 105 -29.02 -13.20 17.51
CA THR A 105 -30.25 -12.50 17.13
C THR A 105 -30.85 -13.14 15.88
N ARG A 106 -32.15 -13.43 15.97
CA ARG A 106 -33.02 -14.12 15.02
C ARG A 106 -33.20 -13.41 13.67
N SER A 107 -32.20 -12.97 13.00
CA SER A 107 -32.27 -12.51 11.61
C SER A 107 -31.37 -13.34 10.71
N SER A 108 -31.83 -14.57 10.46
CA SER A 108 -31.23 -15.50 9.51
C SER A 108 -31.36 -15.06 8.02
N SER A 109 -31.97 -13.91 7.76
CA SER A 109 -32.21 -13.39 6.41
C SER A 109 -31.26 -12.30 5.94
N ALA A 110 -30.26 -11.91 6.74
CA ALA A 110 -29.37 -10.80 6.42
C ALA A 110 -27.88 -11.16 6.46
N ASP A 111 -27.51 -12.40 6.18
CA ASP A 111 -26.14 -12.68 5.77
C ASP A 111 -25.98 -12.33 4.28
N GLU A 112 -26.04 -11.03 3.98
CA GLU A 112 -25.58 -10.54 2.69
C GLU A 112 -24.15 -11.06 2.49
N ALA A 113 -23.94 -11.80 1.40
CA ALA A 113 -22.63 -12.30 1.04
C ALA A 113 -21.67 -11.12 0.91
N LEU A 114 -20.70 -11.02 1.82
CA LEU A 114 -19.70 -9.95 1.80
C LEU A 114 -18.89 -10.06 0.51
N THR A 115 -19.12 -9.12 -0.41
CA THR A 115 -18.41 -9.09 -1.69
C THR A 115 -17.10 -8.32 -1.50
N LEU A 116 -15.97 -9.00 -1.70
CA LEU A 116 -14.66 -8.39 -1.73
C LEU A 116 -14.30 -7.97 -3.15
N VAL A 117 -13.77 -6.77 -3.30
CA VAL A 117 -13.11 -6.35 -4.53
C VAL A 117 -11.82 -7.18 -4.70
N PRO A 118 -11.52 -7.70 -5.90
CA PRO A 118 -10.28 -8.43 -6.13
C PRO A 118 -9.06 -7.61 -5.71
N PRO A 119 -8.09 -8.20 -4.99
CA PRO A 119 -6.91 -7.48 -4.55
C PRO A 119 -6.03 -7.08 -5.74
N LYS A 120 -5.41 -5.91 -5.65
CA LYS A 120 -4.40 -5.47 -6.61
C LYS A 120 -3.08 -6.18 -6.32
N ILE A 121 -2.73 -7.19 -7.10
CA ILE A 121 -1.42 -7.85 -6.99
C ILE A 121 -0.38 -6.94 -7.64
N LEU A 122 0.60 -6.51 -6.86
CA LEU A 122 1.68 -5.64 -7.33
C LEU A 122 2.78 -6.48 -8.01
N SER A 123 3.29 -5.98 -9.15
CA SER A 123 4.56 -6.46 -9.69
C SER A 123 5.73 -5.96 -8.83
N LEU A 124 6.94 -6.49 -9.07
CA LEU A 124 8.14 -6.02 -8.36
C LEU A 124 8.36 -4.52 -8.55
N GLU A 125 8.23 -4.04 -9.79
CA GLU A 125 8.39 -2.62 -10.15
C GLU A 125 7.33 -1.77 -9.44
N GLN A 126 6.07 -2.17 -9.50
CA GLN A 126 4.98 -1.47 -8.82
C GLN A 126 5.16 -1.44 -7.30
N ALA A 127 5.69 -2.51 -6.72
CA ALA A 127 5.99 -2.56 -5.29
C ALA A 127 7.14 -1.64 -4.91
N LEU A 128 8.20 -1.56 -5.76
CA LEU A 128 9.32 -0.63 -5.59
C LEU A 128 8.89 0.83 -5.71
N ASP A 129 7.98 1.15 -6.64
CA ASP A 129 7.42 2.49 -6.79
C ASP A 129 6.49 2.87 -5.63
N PHE A 130 5.86 1.86 -5.01
CA PHE A 130 4.91 2.09 -3.93
C PHE A 130 5.58 2.34 -2.58
N ILE A 131 6.71 1.70 -2.26
CA ILE A 131 7.34 1.78 -0.93
C ILE A 131 7.78 3.21 -0.59
N ASP A 132 7.58 3.58 0.68
CA ASP A 132 8.05 4.84 1.25
C ASP A 132 9.34 4.63 2.04
N VAL A 133 9.98 5.72 2.49
CA VAL A 133 11.26 5.72 3.22
C VAL A 133 11.23 4.91 4.52
N ASP A 134 10.08 4.73 5.13
CA ASP A 134 9.87 3.94 6.35
C ASP A 134 9.34 2.52 6.06
N GLU A 135 9.30 2.12 4.80
CA GLU A 135 8.85 0.81 4.34
C GLU A 135 9.97 -0.02 3.76
N LEU A 136 9.80 -1.32 3.74
CA LEU A 136 10.73 -2.30 3.17
C LEU A 136 9.95 -3.30 2.32
N LEU A 137 10.55 -3.71 1.21
CA LEU A 137 10.02 -4.76 0.35
C LEU A 137 10.72 -6.08 0.69
N GLU A 138 9.95 -7.10 1.03
CA GLU A 138 10.40 -8.48 1.22
C GLU A 138 10.11 -9.26 -0.06
N VAL A 139 11.17 -9.75 -0.69
CA VAL A 139 11.08 -10.55 -1.90
C VAL A 139 11.38 -12.00 -1.55
N THR A 140 10.41 -12.87 -1.77
CA THR A 140 10.56 -14.32 -1.62
C THR A 140 10.24 -15.00 -2.95
N PRO A 141 10.66 -16.25 -3.17
CA PRO A 141 10.32 -16.96 -4.40
C PRO A 141 8.81 -17.08 -4.66
N GLU A 142 7.99 -17.07 -3.60
CA GLU A 142 6.55 -17.26 -3.68
C GLU A 142 5.74 -15.98 -3.60
N SER A 143 6.29 -14.91 -3.01
CA SER A 143 5.50 -13.70 -2.73
C SER A 143 6.34 -12.44 -2.55
N LEU A 144 5.74 -11.31 -2.92
CA LEU A 144 6.20 -9.97 -2.60
C LEU A 144 5.38 -9.44 -1.42
N ARG A 145 6.06 -8.93 -0.39
CA ARG A 145 5.40 -8.36 0.79
C ARG A 145 6.03 -7.02 1.12
N ILE A 146 5.20 -6.04 1.36
CA ILE A 146 5.65 -4.73 1.84
C ILE A 146 5.42 -4.68 3.35
N ARG A 147 6.36 -4.14 4.11
CA ARG A 147 6.23 -3.97 5.54
C ARG A 147 6.82 -2.65 6.03
N LYS A 148 6.38 -2.20 7.17
CA LYS A 148 7.04 -1.08 7.85
C LYS A 148 8.39 -1.52 8.42
N ARG A 149 9.35 -0.60 8.45
CA ARG A 149 10.68 -0.82 9.06
C ARG A 149 10.55 -1.13 10.55
N ILE A 150 9.65 -0.42 11.25
CA ILE A 150 9.32 -0.66 12.66
C ILE A 150 8.00 -1.43 12.69
N LEU A 151 8.04 -2.71 13.08
CA LEU A 151 6.87 -3.58 13.13
C LEU A 151 5.96 -3.27 14.31
N ASP A 152 6.53 -2.93 15.47
CA ASP A 152 5.76 -2.62 16.67
C ASP A 152 4.99 -1.30 16.52
N PRO A 153 3.64 -1.31 16.70
CA PRO A 153 2.80 -0.13 16.51
C PRO A 153 3.11 0.99 17.51
N THR A 154 3.50 0.63 18.75
CA THR A 154 3.82 1.62 19.78
C THR A 154 5.12 2.35 19.46
N LEU A 155 6.16 1.60 19.05
CA LEU A 155 7.44 2.17 18.64
C LEU A 155 7.29 3.02 17.38
N ARG A 156 6.45 2.59 16.43
CA ARG A 156 6.15 3.35 15.21
C ARG A 156 5.51 4.69 15.51
N LYS A 157 4.50 4.73 16.38
CA LYS A 157 3.89 5.99 16.84
C LYS A 157 4.90 6.92 17.51
N ARG A 158 5.75 6.39 18.41
CA ARG A 158 6.80 7.19 19.07
C ARG A 158 7.83 7.75 18.08
N ALA A 159 8.18 7.01 17.03
CA ALA A 159 9.11 7.48 16.00
C ALA A 159 8.51 8.62 15.16
N ASN A 160 7.22 8.57 14.87
CA ASN A 160 6.51 9.63 14.14
C ASN A 160 6.35 10.93 14.94
N PHE A 161 6.25 10.85 16.28
CA PHE A 161 6.20 12.05 17.15
C PHE A 161 7.55 12.77 17.29
N LYS A 162 8.66 12.18 16.83
CA LYS A 162 10.00 12.77 16.91
C LYS A 162 10.45 13.46 15.61
N LYS A 163 9.62 13.45 14.57
CA LYS A 163 9.79 14.23 13.34
C LYS A 163 9.03 15.54 13.45
#